data_6c75ead1fef6c95765a2cfd26f981fdb
#
_entry.id   6c75ead1fef6c95765a2cfd26f981fdb
#
_cell.length_a   1.000
_cell.length_b   1.000
_cell.length_c   1.000
_cell.angle_alpha   90.00
_cell.angle_beta   90.00
_cell.angle_gamma   90.00
#
_symmetry.space_group_name_H-M   'P 1'
#
loop_
_entity.id
_entity.type
_entity.pdbx_description
1 polymer ?
#
loop_
_entity_poly.entity_id
_entity_poly.type
_entity_poly.pdbx_seq_one_letter_code
_entity_poly.pdbx_strand_id
1 'polypeptide(L)'
;PPGCGRTTIARLLARQMPEGGTDLAFEPLSAVFSGVADLRKVFEAARKRREAGRGTLLFVDEIHRFNRAQQDAFLPYVEDGTVVLVGATTENPSFELIGALLSRAQVFVLRRLDDAALETLLERAEQHLAHTLPLTEDGRAALRAMADGDGRFLLNLVEEIDRLPREPELG
;
A
#
# COMPACT_ATOMS: atom_id res chain seq x y z
N PRO A 1 2.91 7.99 -6.27
CA PRO A 1 2.36 9.03 -5.39
C PRO A 1 1.89 8.45 -4.07
N PRO A 2 1.88 9.19 -2.95
CA PRO A 2 1.27 8.75 -1.71
C PRO A 2 -0.24 8.59 -1.87
N GLY A 3 -0.88 7.80 -1.01
CA GLY A 3 -2.34 7.67 -0.96
C GLY A 3 -3.02 7.04 -2.19
N CYS A 4 -2.27 6.44 -3.13
CA CYS A 4 -2.82 5.76 -4.31
C CYS A 4 -3.16 4.28 -4.07
N GLY A 5 -3.16 3.80 -2.82
CA GLY A 5 -3.62 2.46 -2.46
C GLY A 5 -2.59 1.33 -2.59
N ARG A 6 -1.29 1.60 -2.71
CA ARG A 6 -0.23 0.58 -2.89
C ARG A 6 -0.30 -0.55 -1.87
N THR A 7 -0.38 -0.24 -0.59
CA THR A 7 -0.47 -1.23 0.50
C THR A 7 -1.78 -2.03 0.42
N THR A 8 -2.89 -1.37 0.10
CA THR A 8 -4.20 -2.01 -0.07
C THR A 8 -4.18 -3.00 -1.22
N ILE A 9 -3.62 -2.61 -2.37
CA ILE A 9 -3.46 -3.49 -3.54
C ILE A 9 -2.62 -4.71 -3.16
N ALA A 10 -1.49 -4.52 -2.48
CA ALA A 10 -0.64 -5.63 -2.05
C ALA A 10 -1.36 -6.60 -1.09
N ARG A 11 -2.17 -6.10 -0.16
CA ARG A 11 -3.00 -6.95 0.73
C ARG A 11 -4.06 -7.74 -0.05
N LEU A 12 -4.70 -7.12 -1.03
CA LEU A 12 -5.68 -7.80 -1.89
C LEU A 12 -5.00 -8.88 -2.74
N LEU A 13 -3.83 -8.63 -3.28
CA LEU A 13 -3.05 -9.62 -4.02
C LEU A 13 -2.72 -10.85 -3.15
N ALA A 14 -2.34 -10.65 -1.90
CA ALA A 14 -2.04 -11.76 -0.98
C ALA A 14 -3.25 -12.68 -0.77
N ARG A 15 -4.47 -12.14 -0.80
CA ARG A 15 -5.72 -12.90 -0.69
C ARG A 15 -6.15 -13.56 -2.00
N GLN A 16 -5.75 -13.01 -3.14
CA GLN A 16 -6.17 -13.47 -4.47
C GLN A 16 -5.15 -14.36 -5.16
N MET A 17 -3.98 -14.55 -4.57
CA MET A 17 -2.93 -15.44 -5.07
C MET A 17 -2.75 -16.64 -4.12
N PRO A 18 -3.72 -17.55 -4.04
CA PRO A 18 -3.60 -18.70 -3.14
C PRO A 18 -2.54 -19.65 -3.66
N GLU A 19 -1.61 -20.04 -2.80
CA GLU A 19 -0.73 -21.19 -2.99
C GLU A 19 -1.32 -22.38 -2.27
N GLY A 20 -1.59 -23.48 -2.98
CA GLY A 20 -2.15 -24.69 -2.38
C GLY A 20 -3.54 -24.51 -1.73
N GLY A 21 -4.34 -23.52 -2.19
CA GLY A 21 -5.67 -23.24 -1.66
C GLY A 21 -5.69 -22.37 -0.39
N THR A 22 -4.56 -21.81 0.03
CA THR A 22 -4.44 -20.93 1.20
C THR A 22 -3.93 -19.55 0.78
N ASP A 23 -4.52 -18.49 1.34
CA ASP A 23 -4.04 -17.13 1.14
C ASP A 23 -2.58 -16.98 1.52
N LEU A 24 -1.84 -16.16 0.76
CA LEU A 24 -0.47 -15.81 1.14
C LEU A 24 -0.47 -15.04 2.47
N ALA A 25 0.50 -15.32 3.33
CA ALA A 25 0.74 -14.49 4.49
C ALA A 25 1.23 -13.11 4.04
N PHE A 26 0.56 -12.05 4.44
CA PHE A 26 0.98 -10.69 4.14
C PHE A 26 1.99 -10.22 5.20
N GLU A 27 3.22 -9.97 4.76
CA GLU A 27 4.31 -9.49 5.61
C GLU A 27 4.73 -8.08 5.17
N PRO A 28 4.35 -7.01 5.90
CA PRO A 28 4.79 -5.66 5.59
C PRO A 28 6.18 -5.37 6.16
N LEU A 29 7.00 -4.69 5.38
CA LEU A 29 8.33 -4.22 5.77
C LEU A 29 8.53 -2.79 5.26
N SER A 30 9.02 -1.91 6.11
CA SER A 30 9.44 -0.56 5.71
C SER A 30 10.96 -0.50 5.60
N ALA A 31 11.45 -0.17 4.41
CA ALA A 31 12.89 -0.02 4.21
C ALA A 31 13.50 1.14 5.02
N VAL A 32 12.68 2.11 5.42
CA VAL A 32 13.12 3.25 6.26
C VAL A 32 13.47 2.81 7.68
N PHE A 33 12.71 1.83 8.22
CA PHE A 33 12.82 1.41 9.63
C PHE A 33 13.46 0.03 9.81
N SER A 34 13.87 -0.63 8.72
CA SER A 34 14.35 -2.01 8.76
C SER A 34 15.82 -2.11 8.43
N GLY A 35 16.54 -2.86 9.26
CA GLY A 35 17.94 -3.20 9.04
C GLY A 35 18.14 -4.64 8.60
N VAL A 36 19.40 -5.08 8.49
CA VAL A 36 19.78 -6.45 8.08
C VAL A 36 19.18 -7.52 9.01
N ALA A 37 19.13 -7.24 10.32
CA ALA A 37 18.56 -8.17 11.29
C ALA A 37 17.06 -8.39 11.09
N ASP A 38 16.33 -7.33 10.70
CA ASP A 38 14.90 -7.40 10.41
C ASP A 38 14.64 -8.21 9.15
N LEU A 39 15.41 -7.99 8.10
CA LEU A 39 15.36 -8.78 6.87
C LEU A 39 15.58 -10.27 7.14
N ARG A 40 16.56 -10.62 7.95
CA ARG A 40 16.85 -12.01 8.33
C ARG A 40 15.65 -12.66 9.01
N LYS A 41 15.04 -11.97 9.98
CA LYS A 41 13.84 -12.48 10.69
C LYS A 41 12.67 -12.71 9.74
N VAL A 42 12.44 -11.78 8.82
CA VAL A 42 11.37 -11.89 7.82
C VAL A 42 11.59 -13.10 6.91
N PHE A 43 12.80 -13.31 6.41
CA PHE A 43 13.12 -14.44 5.55
C PHE A 43 13.03 -15.78 6.29
N GLU A 44 13.49 -15.86 7.54
CA GLU A 44 13.34 -17.05 8.37
C GLU A 44 11.86 -17.38 8.62
N ALA A 45 11.05 -16.38 8.92
CA ALA A 45 9.60 -16.56 9.08
C ALA A 45 8.92 -17.05 7.79
N ALA A 46 9.28 -16.48 6.65
CA ALA A 46 8.75 -16.88 5.34
C ALA A 46 9.14 -18.33 5.00
N ARG A 47 10.38 -18.73 5.30
CA ARG A 47 10.84 -20.11 5.10
C ARG A 47 10.06 -21.11 5.95
N LYS A 48 9.87 -20.81 7.23
CA LYS A 48 9.05 -21.65 8.13
C LYS A 48 7.60 -21.78 7.67
N ARG A 49 7.00 -20.67 7.17
CA ARG A 49 5.65 -20.72 6.60
C ARG A 49 5.60 -21.62 5.37
N ARG A 50 6.60 -21.52 4.49
CA ARG A 50 6.68 -22.36 3.29
C ARG A 50 6.79 -23.86 3.65
N GLU A 51 7.58 -24.22 4.64
CA GLU A 51 7.68 -25.60 5.16
C GLU A 51 6.32 -26.10 5.68
N ALA A 52 5.51 -25.21 6.23
CA ALA A 52 4.14 -25.48 6.66
C ALA A 52 3.09 -25.39 5.51
N GLY A 53 3.51 -25.24 4.26
CA GLY A 53 2.64 -25.20 3.08
C GLY A 53 1.99 -23.85 2.83
N ARG A 54 2.48 -22.76 3.41
CA ARG A 54 1.94 -21.41 3.22
C ARG A 54 2.98 -20.47 2.64
N GLY A 55 2.64 -19.84 1.50
CA GLY A 55 3.47 -18.79 0.89
C GLY A 55 3.42 -17.46 1.65
N THR A 56 4.37 -16.58 1.35
CA THR A 56 4.45 -15.22 1.92
C THR A 56 4.51 -14.20 0.80
N LEU A 57 3.63 -13.20 0.86
CA LEU A 57 3.76 -11.97 0.09
C LEU A 57 4.49 -10.95 0.99
N LEU A 58 5.71 -10.61 0.62
CA LEU A 58 6.51 -9.60 1.30
C LEU A 58 6.28 -8.24 0.62
N PHE A 59 5.61 -7.35 1.32
CA PHE A 59 5.40 -5.98 0.87
C PHE A 59 6.48 -5.06 1.46
N VAL A 60 7.31 -4.49 0.61
CA VAL A 60 8.40 -3.58 1.02
C VAL A 60 8.05 -2.16 0.61
N ASP A 61 7.72 -1.32 1.59
CA ASP A 61 7.51 0.11 1.34
C ASP A 61 8.84 0.86 1.28
N GLU A 62 8.92 1.83 0.37
CA GLU A 62 10.11 2.63 0.11
C GLU A 62 11.36 1.76 -0.19
N ILE A 63 11.21 0.72 -0.99
CA ILE A 63 12.24 -0.29 -1.29
C ILE A 63 13.56 0.33 -1.80
N HIS A 64 13.50 1.51 -2.42
CA HIS A 64 14.68 2.25 -2.89
C HIS A 64 15.61 2.70 -1.75
N ARG A 65 15.14 2.69 -0.50
CA ARG A 65 15.94 3.01 0.68
C ARG A 65 16.92 1.91 1.07
N PHE A 66 16.70 0.69 0.60
CA PHE A 66 17.67 -0.37 0.78
C PHE A 66 18.88 -0.16 -0.12
N ASN A 67 20.08 -0.35 0.45
CA ASN A 67 21.31 -0.34 -0.32
C ASN A 67 21.42 -1.61 -1.21
N ARG A 68 22.46 -1.62 -2.05
CA ARG A 68 22.69 -2.73 -2.99
C ARG A 68 22.79 -4.10 -2.31
N ALA A 69 23.52 -4.19 -1.21
CA ALA A 69 23.70 -5.44 -0.49
C ALA A 69 22.39 -5.94 0.14
N GLN A 70 21.56 -5.03 0.66
CA GLN A 70 20.24 -5.37 1.18
C GLN A 70 19.29 -5.81 0.08
N GLN A 71 19.32 -5.16 -1.08
CA GLN A 71 18.54 -5.58 -2.25
C GLN A 71 18.99 -6.95 -2.76
N ASP A 72 20.29 -7.22 -2.82
CA ASP A 72 20.83 -8.54 -3.18
C ASP A 72 20.34 -9.64 -2.24
N ALA A 73 20.12 -9.35 -0.97
CA ALA A 73 19.63 -10.30 0.01
C ALA A 73 18.22 -10.85 -0.29
N PHE A 74 17.41 -10.14 -1.08
CA PHE A 74 16.10 -10.62 -1.51
C PHE A 74 16.17 -11.70 -2.59
N LEU A 75 17.22 -11.68 -3.44
CA LEU A 75 17.29 -12.47 -4.67
C LEU A 75 17.10 -13.98 -4.43
N PRO A 76 17.79 -14.65 -3.48
CA PRO A 76 17.61 -16.08 -3.27
C PRO A 76 16.18 -16.44 -2.93
N TYR A 77 15.50 -15.63 -2.13
CA TYR A 77 14.14 -15.88 -1.64
C TYR A 77 13.06 -15.57 -2.68
N VAL A 78 13.33 -14.63 -3.58
CA VAL A 78 12.48 -14.35 -4.74
C VAL A 78 12.65 -15.44 -5.79
N GLU A 79 13.88 -15.87 -6.08
CA GLU A 79 14.19 -16.88 -7.09
C GLU A 79 13.65 -18.25 -6.72
N ASP A 80 13.74 -18.66 -5.45
CA ASP A 80 13.27 -19.97 -4.99
C ASP A 80 11.77 -19.99 -4.63
N GLY A 81 11.09 -18.85 -4.72
CA GLY A 81 9.67 -18.71 -4.42
C GLY A 81 9.33 -18.69 -2.92
N THR A 82 10.32 -18.52 -2.03
CA THR A 82 10.07 -18.38 -0.59
C THR A 82 9.20 -17.15 -0.29
N VAL A 83 9.39 -16.06 -1.05
CA VAL A 83 8.56 -14.87 -0.99
C VAL A 83 8.11 -14.41 -2.39
N VAL A 84 6.89 -13.91 -2.46
CA VAL A 84 6.43 -13.06 -3.55
C VAL A 84 6.72 -11.62 -3.13
N LEU A 85 7.64 -10.97 -3.81
CA LEU A 85 8.06 -9.60 -3.48
C LEU A 85 7.18 -8.57 -4.17
N VAL A 86 6.60 -7.66 -3.39
CA VAL A 86 5.92 -6.46 -3.88
C VAL A 86 6.63 -5.24 -3.29
N GLY A 87 7.43 -4.57 -4.10
CA GLY A 87 8.11 -3.34 -3.71
C GLY A 87 7.30 -2.11 -4.08
N ALA A 88 7.23 -1.14 -3.19
CA ALA A 88 6.67 0.17 -3.46
C ALA A 88 7.76 1.25 -3.38
N THR A 89 7.72 2.19 -4.30
CA THR A 89 8.67 3.30 -4.34
C THR A 89 8.02 4.57 -4.89
N THR A 90 8.48 5.72 -4.43
CA THR A 90 8.16 7.04 -4.99
C THR A 90 9.19 7.47 -6.05
N GLU A 91 10.29 6.74 -6.18
CA GLU A 91 11.40 7.01 -7.09
C GLU A 91 11.29 6.18 -8.38
N ASN A 92 12.13 6.48 -9.36
CA ASN A 92 12.21 5.69 -10.58
C ASN A 92 12.94 4.36 -10.31
N PRO A 93 12.27 3.20 -10.41
CA PRO A 93 12.89 1.91 -10.10
C PRO A 93 14.14 1.60 -10.93
N SER A 94 14.20 2.10 -12.17
CA SER A 94 15.33 1.86 -13.07
C SER A 94 16.65 2.42 -12.56
N PHE A 95 16.61 3.46 -11.72
CA PHE A 95 17.80 4.08 -11.15
C PHE A 95 18.12 3.60 -9.74
N GLU A 96 17.11 3.17 -9.00
CA GLU A 96 17.21 2.91 -7.56
C GLU A 96 17.33 1.42 -7.23
N LEU A 97 16.82 0.54 -8.09
CA LEU A 97 16.86 -0.89 -7.87
C LEU A 97 17.97 -1.56 -8.69
N ILE A 98 18.54 -2.62 -8.13
CA ILE A 98 19.53 -3.44 -8.85
C ILE A 98 18.88 -4.14 -10.05
N GLY A 99 19.64 -4.29 -11.12
CA GLY A 99 19.17 -4.91 -12.36
C GLY A 99 18.67 -6.35 -12.16
N ALA A 100 19.26 -7.09 -11.22
CA ALA A 100 18.84 -8.44 -10.90
C ALA A 100 17.43 -8.53 -10.31
N LEU A 101 16.99 -7.57 -9.51
CA LEU A 101 15.60 -7.49 -9.06
C LEU A 101 14.66 -7.03 -10.17
N LEU A 102 15.06 -6.00 -10.93
CA LEU A 102 14.26 -5.47 -12.03
C LEU A 102 13.99 -6.51 -13.11
N SER A 103 14.95 -7.35 -13.45
CA SER A 103 14.79 -8.41 -14.45
C SER A 103 13.80 -9.49 -14.05
N ARG A 104 13.49 -9.60 -12.75
CA ARG A 104 12.54 -10.56 -12.16
C ARG A 104 11.23 -9.92 -11.70
N ALA A 105 11.07 -8.63 -11.93
CA ALA A 105 9.91 -7.87 -11.48
C ALA A 105 9.16 -7.26 -12.66
N GLN A 106 7.87 -7.06 -12.45
CA GLN A 106 7.05 -6.25 -13.34
C GLN A 106 6.82 -4.88 -12.67
N VAL A 107 7.05 -3.81 -13.41
CA VAL A 107 6.87 -2.44 -12.92
C VAL A 107 5.49 -1.94 -13.30
N PHE A 108 4.73 -1.51 -12.30
CA PHE A 108 3.45 -0.83 -12.47
C PHE A 108 3.55 0.60 -11.98
N VAL A 109 3.14 1.54 -12.83
CA VAL A 109 3.12 2.96 -12.47
C VAL A 109 1.71 3.33 -12.01
N LEU A 110 1.59 3.69 -10.73
CA LEU A 110 0.35 4.21 -10.16
C LEU A 110 0.32 5.73 -10.31
N ARG A 111 -0.79 6.23 -10.81
CA ARG A 111 -1.03 7.67 -10.93
C ARG A 111 -1.73 8.19 -9.67
N ARG A 112 -1.69 9.51 -9.48
CA ARG A 112 -2.55 10.18 -8.51
C ARG A 112 -4.02 9.91 -8.86
N LEU A 113 -4.87 9.88 -7.85
CA LEU A 113 -6.30 9.80 -8.07
C LEU A 113 -6.78 11.09 -8.76
N ASP A 114 -7.58 10.93 -9.80
CA ASP A 114 -8.25 12.07 -10.43
C ASP A 114 -9.46 12.52 -9.60
N ASP A 115 -10.07 13.63 -10.00
CA ASP A 115 -11.20 14.23 -9.29
C ASP A 115 -12.39 13.26 -9.18
N ALA A 116 -12.67 12.50 -10.23
CA ALA A 116 -13.74 11.51 -10.24
C ALA A 116 -13.45 10.34 -9.27
N ALA A 117 -12.22 9.88 -9.20
CA ALA A 117 -11.81 8.83 -8.27
C ALA A 117 -11.86 9.32 -6.81
N LEU A 118 -11.46 10.57 -6.55
CA LEU A 118 -11.59 11.20 -5.23
C LEU A 118 -13.06 11.35 -4.81
N GLU A 119 -13.94 11.74 -5.73
CA GLU A 119 -15.39 11.81 -5.46
C GLU A 119 -15.96 10.44 -5.13
N THR A 120 -15.62 9.40 -5.90
CA THR A 120 -16.02 8.03 -5.61
C THR A 120 -15.52 7.56 -4.23
N LEU A 121 -14.31 7.96 -3.84
CA LEU A 121 -13.77 7.64 -2.51
C LEU A 121 -14.54 8.36 -1.40
N LEU A 122 -14.94 9.60 -1.63
CA LEU A 122 -15.75 10.40 -0.71
C LEU A 122 -17.14 9.77 -0.52
N GLU A 123 -17.82 9.38 -1.60
CA GLU A 123 -19.10 8.68 -1.55
C GLU A 123 -19.01 7.35 -0.77
N ARG A 124 -17.94 6.59 -0.97
CA ARG A 124 -17.72 5.34 -0.22
C ARG A 124 -17.46 5.60 1.27
N ALA A 125 -16.78 6.68 1.60
CA ALA A 125 -16.59 7.09 2.99
C ALA A 125 -17.94 7.43 3.65
N GLU A 126 -18.81 8.19 2.97
CA GLU A 126 -20.16 8.49 3.45
C GLU A 126 -21.02 7.23 3.63
N GLN A 127 -20.93 6.28 2.69
CA GLN A 127 -21.61 4.98 2.83
C GLN A 127 -21.12 4.22 4.07
N HIS A 128 -19.81 4.26 4.34
CA HIS A 128 -19.22 3.61 5.51
C HIS A 128 -19.64 4.27 6.82
N LEU A 129 -19.73 5.60 6.82
CA LEU A 129 -20.22 6.39 7.97
C LEU A 129 -21.73 6.27 8.16
N ALA A 130 -22.46 5.75 7.17
CA ALA A 130 -23.92 5.63 7.11
C ALA A 130 -24.66 7.00 7.15
N HIS A 131 -23.98 8.08 6.75
CA HIS A 131 -24.57 9.42 6.58
C HIS A 131 -23.73 10.24 5.60
N THR A 132 -24.33 11.28 5.04
CA THR A 132 -23.64 12.26 4.21
C THR A 132 -22.88 13.27 5.07
N LEU A 133 -21.74 13.73 4.57
CA LEU A 133 -21.00 14.80 5.21
C LEU A 133 -21.72 16.14 5.03
N PRO A 134 -21.64 17.06 6.00
CA PRO A 134 -22.29 18.38 5.93
C PRO A 134 -21.49 19.31 5.01
N LEU A 135 -21.37 18.94 3.74
CA LEU A 135 -20.59 19.67 2.73
C LEU A 135 -21.50 20.08 1.57
N THR A 136 -21.37 21.35 1.17
CA THR A 136 -21.91 21.82 -0.10
C THR A 136 -21.10 21.27 -1.26
N GLU A 137 -21.59 21.38 -2.49
CA GLU A 137 -20.84 20.97 -3.69
C GLU A 137 -19.49 21.70 -3.80
N ASP A 138 -19.47 22.99 -3.48
CA ASP A 138 -18.22 23.77 -3.43
C ASP A 138 -17.27 23.26 -2.32
N GLY A 139 -17.81 22.85 -1.19
CA GLY A 139 -17.07 22.25 -0.10
C GLY A 139 -16.45 20.90 -0.50
N ARG A 140 -17.19 20.07 -1.22
CA ARG A 140 -16.69 18.80 -1.78
C ARG A 140 -15.56 19.04 -2.79
N ALA A 141 -15.75 19.99 -3.70
CA ALA A 141 -14.74 20.38 -4.68
C ALA A 141 -13.46 20.89 -4.00
N ALA A 142 -13.60 21.74 -2.98
CA ALA A 142 -12.46 22.25 -2.20
C ALA A 142 -11.72 21.10 -1.49
N LEU A 143 -12.44 20.14 -0.92
CA LEU A 143 -11.87 18.97 -0.25
C LEU A 143 -11.05 18.11 -1.22
N ARG A 144 -11.59 17.84 -2.41
CA ARG A 144 -10.87 17.09 -3.48
C ARG A 144 -9.62 17.84 -3.94
N ALA A 145 -9.71 19.15 -4.11
CA ALA A 145 -8.58 19.99 -4.47
C ALA A 145 -7.47 19.96 -3.39
N MET A 146 -7.83 20.02 -2.12
CA MET A 146 -6.89 19.90 -1.00
C MET A 146 -6.20 18.54 -0.96
N ALA A 147 -6.92 17.48 -1.30
CA ALA A 147 -6.38 16.10 -1.32
C ALA A 147 -5.36 15.91 -2.45
N ASP A 148 -5.44 16.66 -3.53
CA ASP A 148 -4.49 16.64 -4.64
C ASP A 148 -4.12 15.23 -5.11
N GLY A 149 -5.11 14.37 -5.26
CA GLY A 149 -4.93 12.97 -5.71
C GLY A 149 -4.43 12.00 -4.64
N ASP A 150 -4.35 12.41 -3.38
CA ASP A 150 -4.01 11.56 -2.24
C ASP A 150 -5.27 11.09 -1.51
N GLY A 151 -5.66 9.83 -1.75
CA GLY A 151 -6.86 9.25 -1.12
C GLY A 151 -6.74 9.08 0.39
N ARG A 152 -5.54 8.87 0.93
CA ARG A 152 -5.32 8.76 2.39
C ARG A 152 -5.55 10.12 3.04
N PHE A 153 -5.00 11.17 2.45
CA PHE A 153 -5.20 12.52 2.94
C PHE A 153 -6.68 12.92 2.88
N LEU A 154 -7.38 12.59 1.78
CA LEU A 154 -8.83 12.79 1.66
C LEU A 154 -9.59 12.13 2.82
N LEU A 155 -9.33 10.85 3.09
CA LEU A 155 -10.01 10.12 4.17
C LEU A 155 -9.70 10.69 5.55
N ASN A 156 -8.48 11.17 5.79
CA ASN A 156 -8.15 11.87 7.03
C ASN A 156 -8.96 13.16 7.19
N LEU A 157 -9.13 13.94 6.11
CA LEU A 157 -9.99 15.13 6.13
C LEU A 157 -11.45 14.77 6.39
N VAL A 158 -11.94 13.68 5.80
CA VAL A 158 -13.30 13.17 6.06
C VAL A 158 -13.50 12.85 7.55
N GLU A 159 -12.55 12.15 8.17
CA GLU A 159 -12.60 11.83 9.60
C GLU A 159 -12.63 13.09 10.47
N GLU A 160 -11.84 14.10 10.13
CA GLU A 160 -11.84 15.38 10.86
C GLU A 160 -13.18 16.12 10.71
N ILE A 161 -13.77 16.16 9.52
CA ILE A 161 -15.07 16.79 9.27
C ILE A 161 -16.18 16.02 10.03
N ASP A 162 -16.14 14.70 10.03
CA ASP A 162 -17.13 13.88 10.72
C ASP A 162 -17.12 14.08 12.25
N ARG A 163 -15.97 14.43 12.81
CA ARG A 163 -15.82 14.76 14.24
C ARG A 163 -16.31 16.15 14.64
N LEU A 164 -16.54 17.05 13.65
CA LEU A 164 -17.03 18.39 13.96
C LEU A 164 -18.42 18.32 14.58
N PRO A 165 -18.73 19.18 15.58
CA PRO A 165 -20.06 19.28 16.12
C PRO A 165 -21.04 19.66 15.00
N ARG A 166 -22.08 18.87 14.81
CA ARG A 166 -23.17 19.24 13.93
C ARG A 166 -23.94 20.39 14.63
N GLU A 167 -24.09 21.52 13.96
CA GLU A 167 -24.99 22.54 14.47
C GLU A 167 -26.39 21.92 14.64
N PRO A 168 -27.05 22.10 15.80
CA PRO A 168 -28.42 21.66 15.95
C PRO A 168 -29.23 22.38 14.87
N GLU A 169 -29.98 21.63 14.06
CA GLU A 169 -30.97 22.21 13.17
C GLU A 169 -31.86 23.11 14.02
N LEU A 170 -31.75 24.42 13.79
CA LEU A 170 -32.68 25.39 14.34
C LEU A 170 -34.01 25.11 13.64
N GLY A 171 -34.88 24.38 14.36
CA GLY A 171 -36.24 24.12 13.96
C GLY A 171 -37.11 25.41 14.01
#